data_6203967ccbcc9efa279efe92814a3bff
#
_entry.id   6203967ccbcc9efa279efe92814a3bff
#
_cell.length_a   1.000
_cell.length_b   1.000
_cell.length_c   1.000
_cell.angle_alpha   90.00
_cell.angle_beta   90.00
_cell.angle_gamma   90.00
#
_symmetry.space_group_name_H-M   'P 1'
#
loop_
_entity.id
_entity.type
_entity.pdbx_description
1 polymer ?
#
loop_
_entity_poly.entity_id
_entity_poly.type
_entity_poly.pdbx_seq_one_letter_code
_entity_poly.pdbx_strand_id
1 'polypeptide(L)'
;MRLNRPGESVVVVPSLTPAATTPGSIVQAQEERFLFLLLLLRQPRLQMIYVTSQPIAPTIIEYYLALLPGVIPSHARARLHLVATHDGSPRPLTSKLLERPRILERIRDLISDPEFCHLVPYATTTRERDLALALGIPMYGADPRFFPLGTKTGCRRLFAEEGVPHPLGFEDLRTVDEIVDALRRLRGARPGAKQALVKLNEGVAGLGNALVELTGLPEPGASDGDG
;
A
#
# COMPACT_ATOMS: atom_id res chain seq x y z
N MET A 1 -4.79 17.68 12.14
CA MET A 1 -6.12 17.13 11.86
C MET A 1 -6.88 16.95 13.18
N ARG A 2 -8.07 17.51 13.34
CA ARG A 2 -8.89 17.36 14.55
C ARG A 2 -10.04 16.42 14.21
N LEU A 3 -9.94 15.14 14.57
CA LEU A 3 -10.93 14.09 14.26
C LEU A 3 -12.09 14.02 15.26
N ASN A 4 -12.59 15.15 15.76
CA ASN A 4 -13.63 15.15 16.79
C ASN A 4 -14.65 16.29 16.60
N ARG A 5 -14.94 16.67 15.37
CA ARG A 5 -15.99 17.62 15.05
C ARG A 5 -17.33 16.93 14.85
N PRO A 6 -18.47 17.59 15.10
CA PRO A 6 -19.76 17.07 14.65
C PRO A 6 -19.75 16.88 13.12
N GLY A 7 -20.30 15.75 12.64
CA GLY A 7 -20.35 15.44 11.21
C GLY A 7 -19.05 14.90 10.62
N GLU A 8 -17.97 14.78 11.38
CA GLU A 8 -16.69 14.26 10.89
C GLU A 8 -16.77 12.76 10.57
N SER A 9 -16.28 12.41 9.42
CA SER A 9 -16.26 11.02 8.96
C SER A 9 -14.98 10.65 8.22
N VAL A 10 -14.70 9.37 8.15
CA VAL A 10 -13.60 8.81 7.36
C VAL A 10 -14.12 7.64 6.52
N VAL A 11 -13.71 7.56 5.27
CA VAL A 11 -13.93 6.41 4.40
C VAL A 11 -12.63 5.64 4.29
N VAL A 12 -12.56 4.46 4.88
CA VAL A 12 -11.36 3.60 4.86
C VAL A 12 -11.49 2.60 3.72
N VAL A 13 -10.54 2.64 2.79
CA VAL A 13 -10.48 1.74 1.63
C VAL A 13 -9.09 1.10 1.56
N PRO A 14 -8.91 -0.08 2.19
CA PRO A 14 -7.62 -0.78 2.24
C PRO A 14 -7.34 -1.53 0.93
N SER A 15 -7.34 -0.81 -0.18
CA SER A 15 -7.13 -1.36 -1.51
C SER A 15 -5.66 -1.66 -1.75
N LEU A 16 -5.36 -2.91 -2.09
CA LEU A 16 -4.03 -3.38 -2.51
C LEU A 16 -4.07 -3.73 -4.00
N THR A 17 -2.92 -3.57 -4.66
CA THR A 17 -2.72 -4.15 -6.00
C THR A 17 -2.02 -5.50 -5.82
N PRO A 18 -2.77 -6.62 -5.88
CA PRO A 18 -2.19 -7.94 -5.67
C PRO A 18 -1.32 -8.35 -6.86
N ALA A 19 -0.37 -9.27 -6.62
CA ALA A 19 0.31 -9.97 -7.71
C ALA A 19 -0.71 -10.84 -8.49
N ALA A 20 -0.43 -11.10 -9.76
CA ALA A 20 -1.34 -11.84 -10.66
C ALA A 20 -1.77 -13.22 -10.11
N THR A 21 -0.95 -13.84 -9.28
CA THR A 21 -1.18 -15.17 -8.67
C THR A 21 -1.76 -15.11 -7.26
N THR A 22 -2.08 -13.91 -6.73
CA THR A 22 -2.57 -13.77 -5.36
C THR A 22 -4.01 -14.28 -5.26
N PRO A 23 -4.32 -15.26 -4.40
CA PRO A 23 -5.70 -15.71 -4.16
C PRO A 23 -6.55 -14.58 -3.55
N GLY A 24 -7.84 -14.56 -3.90
CA GLY A 24 -8.79 -13.56 -3.38
C GLY A 24 -8.91 -13.58 -1.85
N SER A 25 -8.80 -14.75 -1.22
CA SER A 25 -8.80 -14.89 0.25
C SER A 25 -7.63 -14.16 0.92
N ILE A 26 -6.45 -14.12 0.29
CA ILE A 26 -5.31 -13.37 0.80
C ILE A 26 -5.57 -11.87 0.69
N VAL A 27 -6.19 -11.41 -0.41
CA VAL A 27 -6.56 -10.00 -0.58
C VAL A 27 -7.54 -9.57 0.50
N GLN A 28 -8.54 -10.40 0.80
CA GLN A 28 -9.52 -10.16 1.88
C GLN A 28 -8.85 -10.10 3.25
N ALA A 29 -7.97 -11.05 3.56
CA ALA A 29 -7.21 -11.02 4.80
C ALA A 29 -6.35 -9.76 4.95
N GLN A 30 -5.80 -9.26 3.84
CA GLN A 30 -5.09 -7.97 3.84
C GLN A 30 -6.03 -6.79 4.11
N GLU A 31 -7.23 -6.77 3.52
CA GLU A 31 -8.24 -5.75 3.81
C GLU A 31 -8.64 -5.77 5.30
N GLU A 32 -8.78 -6.92 5.91
CA GLU A 32 -9.11 -7.08 7.34
C GLU A 32 -7.96 -6.64 8.26
N ARG A 33 -6.71 -6.76 7.83
CA ARG A 33 -5.56 -6.30 8.64
C ARG A 33 -5.59 -4.81 8.95
N PHE A 34 -6.27 -4.00 8.15
CA PHE A 34 -6.46 -2.57 8.40
C PHE A 34 -7.52 -2.23 9.44
N LEU A 35 -8.20 -3.24 10.01
CA LEU A 35 -9.15 -3.04 11.12
C LEU A 35 -8.51 -2.42 12.36
N PHE A 36 -7.17 -2.39 12.48
CA PHE A 36 -6.52 -1.59 13.52
C PHE A 36 -6.90 -0.10 13.44
N LEU A 37 -7.31 0.41 12.28
CA LEU A 37 -7.81 1.77 12.11
C LEU A 37 -9.12 2.04 12.88
N LEU A 38 -9.82 1.00 13.37
CA LEU A 38 -10.93 1.17 14.30
C LEU A 38 -10.49 1.94 15.57
N LEU A 39 -9.17 2.02 15.84
CA LEU A 39 -8.61 2.89 16.87
C LEU A 39 -9.04 4.36 16.72
N LEU A 40 -9.32 4.83 15.52
CA LEU A 40 -9.83 6.18 15.27
C LEU A 40 -11.21 6.40 15.92
N LEU A 41 -12.00 5.35 16.15
CA LEU A 41 -13.29 5.41 16.85
C LEU A 41 -13.18 5.77 18.34
N ARG A 42 -11.96 5.86 18.88
CA ARG A 42 -11.72 6.52 20.18
C ARG A 42 -12.14 7.99 20.16
N GLN A 43 -12.20 8.60 18.99
CA GLN A 43 -12.79 9.94 18.82
C GLN A 43 -14.33 9.81 18.87
N PRO A 44 -15.01 10.36 19.89
CA PRO A 44 -16.40 10.00 20.17
C PRO A 44 -17.41 10.53 19.14
N ARG A 45 -16.99 11.45 18.26
CA ARG A 45 -17.87 12.03 17.22
C ARG A 45 -17.56 11.55 15.81
N LEU A 46 -16.46 10.83 15.64
CA LEU A 46 -16.05 10.32 14.33
C LEU A 46 -16.97 9.19 13.86
N GLN A 47 -17.48 9.30 12.65
CA GLN A 47 -18.11 8.21 11.91
C GLN A 47 -17.06 7.52 11.02
N MET A 48 -17.12 6.22 10.93
CA MET A 48 -16.22 5.45 10.04
C MET A 48 -17.02 4.61 9.07
N ILE A 49 -16.71 4.76 7.79
CA ILE A 49 -17.22 3.91 6.72
C ILE A 49 -16.05 3.03 6.29
N TYR A 50 -16.09 1.76 6.65
CA TYR A 50 -15.05 0.79 6.35
C TYR A 50 -15.48 -0.10 5.19
N VAL A 51 -14.71 -0.08 4.10
CA VAL A 51 -15.08 -0.74 2.84
C VAL A 51 -14.19 -1.95 2.58
N THR A 52 -14.80 -3.08 2.20
CA THR A 52 -14.07 -4.33 1.90
C THR A 52 -14.63 -5.03 0.67
N SER A 53 -13.87 -5.98 0.14
CA SER A 53 -14.30 -6.86 -0.95
C SER A 53 -15.41 -7.81 -0.54
N GLN A 54 -15.32 -8.40 0.66
CA GLN A 54 -16.31 -9.30 1.24
C GLN A 54 -16.73 -8.82 2.63
N PRO A 55 -17.91 -9.18 3.12
CA PRO A 55 -18.32 -8.88 4.47
C PRO A 55 -17.33 -9.45 5.50
N ILE A 56 -16.99 -8.63 6.49
CA ILE A 56 -16.17 -9.07 7.63
C ILE A 56 -17.05 -9.80 8.62
N ALA A 57 -16.54 -10.91 9.17
CA ALA A 57 -17.28 -11.67 10.18
C ALA A 57 -17.55 -10.80 11.42
N PRO A 58 -18.80 -10.79 11.96
CA PRO A 58 -19.14 -9.97 13.13
C PRO A 58 -18.22 -10.19 14.33
N THR A 59 -17.80 -11.43 14.56
CA THR A 59 -16.89 -11.80 15.65
C THR A 59 -15.53 -11.11 15.56
N ILE A 60 -15.03 -10.88 14.34
CA ILE A 60 -13.77 -10.14 14.11
C ILE A 60 -13.97 -8.68 14.47
N ILE A 61 -15.08 -8.06 14.07
CA ILE A 61 -15.39 -6.68 14.41
C ILE A 61 -15.52 -6.50 15.92
N GLU A 62 -16.27 -7.37 16.60
CA GLU A 62 -16.44 -7.32 18.06
C GLU A 62 -15.10 -7.50 18.80
N TYR A 63 -14.22 -8.38 18.31
CA TYR A 63 -12.89 -8.54 18.85
C TYR A 63 -12.08 -7.22 18.78
N TYR A 64 -12.02 -6.57 17.61
CA TYR A 64 -11.29 -5.32 17.48
C TYR A 64 -11.90 -4.18 18.30
N LEU A 65 -13.23 -4.10 18.37
CA LEU A 65 -13.90 -3.09 19.20
C LEU A 65 -13.63 -3.29 20.69
N ALA A 66 -13.56 -4.53 21.15
CA ALA A 66 -13.22 -4.85 22.54
C ALA A 66 -11.77 -4.48 22.92
N LEU A 67 -10.88 -4.40 21.94
CA LEU A 67 -9.49 -3.95 22.15
C LEU A 67 -9.34 -2.43 22.31
N LEU A 68 -10.39 -1.63 22.04
CA LEU A 68 -10.28 -0.17 22.08
C LEU A 68 -10.23 0.34 23.53
N PRO A 69 -9.09 0.90 24.00
CA PRO A 69 -8.97 1.35 25.38
C PRO A 69 -9.84 2.58 25.63
N GLY A 70 -10.63 2.53 26.70
CA GLY A 70 -11.47 3.64 27.14
C GLY A 70 -12.70 3.93 26.28
N VAL A 71 -13.11 2.97 25.43
CA VAL A 71 -14.31 3.08 24.58
C VAL A 71 -15.29 1.97 24.92
N ILE A 72 -16.56 2.32 25.03
CA ILE A 72 -17.65 1.32 25.15
C ILE A 72 -17.87 0.72 23.75
N PRO A 73 -17.71 -0.60 23.54
CA PRO A 73 -17.77 -1.22 22.21
C PRO A 73 -19.06 -0.91 21.44
N SER A 74 -20.22 -0.90 22.10
CA SER A 74 -21.50 -0.58 21.48
C SER A 74 -21.57 0.86 20.94
N HIS A 75 -20.93 1.82 21.62
CA HIS A 75 -20.85 3.20 21.14
C HIS A 75 -19.93 3.35 19.92
N ALA A 76 -18.83 2.62 19.88
CA ALA A 76 -17.98 2.55 18.68
C ALA A 76 -18.71 1.86 17.53
N ARG A 77 -19.41 0.75 17.83
CA ARG A 77 -20.17 -0.03 16.84
C ARG A 77 -21.25 0.81 16.15
N ALA A 78 -21.94 1.67 16.90
CA ALA A 78 -22.98 2.56 16.36
C ALA A 78 -22.44 3.59 15.34
N ARG A 79 -21.13 3.86 15.35
CA ARG A 79 -20.47 4.81 14.47
C ARG A 79 -19.62 4.14 13.38
N LEU A 80 -19.68 2.81 13.28
CA LEU A 80 -18.99 2.00 12.30
C LEU A 80 -19.97 1.48 11.26
N HIS A 81 -19.81 1.94 10.02
CA HIS A 81 -20.56 1.49 8.86
C HIS A 81 -19.69 0.55 8.01
N LEU A 82 -20.13 -0.68 7.86
CA LEU A 82 -19.43 -1.68 7.04
C LEU A 82 -20.08 -1.76 5.66
N VAL A 83 -19.29 -1.60 4.61
CA VAL A 83 -19.73 -1.69 3.21
C VAL A 83 -18.89 -2.74 2.51
N ALA A 84 -19.53 -3.70 1.84
CA ALA A 84 -18.83 -4.72 1.06
C ALA A 84 -19.25 -4.67 -0.40
N THR A 85 -18.28 -4.94 -1.31
CA THR A 85 -18.58 -5.04 -2.74
C THR A 85 -19.15 -6.41 -3.13
N HIS A 86 -19.06 -7.39 -2.24
CA HIS A 86 -19.42 -8.81 -2.48
C HIS A 86 -18.69 -9.42 -3.69
N ASP A 87 -17.46 -8.97 -3.94
CA ASP A 87 -16.61 -9.45 -5.02
C ASP A 87 -15.33 -10.05 -4.45
N GLY A 88 -15.27 -11.38 -4.35
CA GLY A 88 -14.14 -12.13 -3.82
C GLY A 88 -12.97 -12.30 -4.80
N SER A 89 -13.02 -11.68 -5.98
CA SER A 89 -11.90 -11.73 -6.94
C SER A 89 -10.65 -11.05 -6.37
N PRO A 90 -9.43 -11.38 -6.85
CA PRO A 90 -8.20 -10.77 -6.39
C PRO A 90 -7.96 -9.34 -6.93
N ARG A 91 -8.93 -8.78 -7.64
CA ARG A 91 -8.82 -7.42 -8.20
C ARG A 91 -8.73 -6.37 -7.07
N PRO A 92 -8.06 -5.23 -7.30
CA PRO A 92 -7.99 -4.13 -6.32
C PRO A 92 -9.40 -3.65 -5.91
N LEU A 93 -9.61 -3.44 -4.62
CA LEU A 93 -10.90 -3.00 -4.07
C LEU A 93 -11.37 -1.68 -4.69
N THR A 94 -10.48 -0.73 -4.88
CA THR A 94 -10.79 0.56 -5.52
C THR A 94 -11.36 0.38 -6.95
N SER A 95 -10.82 -0.57 -7.72
CA SER A 95 -11.35 -0.89 -9.06
C SER A 95 -12.76 -1.45 -8.98
N LYS A 96 -13.01 -2.34 -8.01
CA LYS A 96 -14.35 -2.90 -7.79
C LYS A 96 -15.37 -1.82 -7.43
N LEU A 97 -14.96 -0.83 -6.62
CA LEU A 97 -15.81 0.28 -6.22
C LEU A 97 -16.16 1.19 -7.39
N LEU A 98 -15.16 1.60 -8.19
CA LEU A 98 -15.37 2.49 -9.33
C LEU A 98 -16.32 1.92 -10.39
N GLU A 99 -16.41 0.60 -10.48
CA GLU A 99 -17.33 -0.11 -11.40
C GLU A 99 -18.75 -0.29 -10.82
N ARG A 100 -19.02 0.15 -9.59
CA ARG A 100 -20.28 -0.09 -8.87
C ARG A 100 -20.93 1.22 -8.38
N PRO A 101 -21.60 1.98 -9.26
CA PRO A 101 -22.19 3.28 -8.91
C PRO A 101 -23.11 3.22 -7.69
N ARG A 102 -23.92 2.17 -7.55
CA ARG A 102 -24.83 1.99 -6.40
C ARG A 102 -24.09 1.88 -5.06
N ILE A 103 -22.88 1.29 -5.04
CA ILE A 103 -22.08 1.21 -3.82
C ILE A 103 -21.48 2.59 -3.51
N LEU A 104 -21.05 3.32 -4.52
CA LEU A 104 -20.57 4.70 -4.35
C LEU A 104 -21.67 5.61 -3.81
N GLU A 105 -22.90 5.50 -4.32
CA GLU A 105 -24.09 6.21 -3.80
C GLU A 105 -24.31 5.88 -2.32
N ARG A 106 -24.33 4.58 -1.97
CA ARG A 106 -24.47 4.15 -0.58
C ARG A 106 -23.38 4.71 0.33
N ILE A 107 -22.12 4.78 -0.13
CA ILE A 107 -21.02 5.39 0.64
C ILE A 107 -21.28 6.88 0.83
N ARG A 108 -21.71 7.59 -0.22
CA ARG A 108 -22.05 9.03 -0.12
C ARG A 108 -23.18 9.29 0.87
N ASP A 109 -24.22 8.45 0.87
CA ASP A 109 -25.36 8.56 1.80
C ASP A 109 -24.95 8.39 3.27
N LEU A 110 -23.85 7.68 3.54
CA LEU A 110 -23.29 7.50 4.87
C LEU A 110 -22.37 8.67 5.30
N ILE A 111 -21.97 9.53 4.38
CA ILE A 111 -21.15 10.71 4.66
C ILE A 111 -22.06 11.84 5.13
N SER A 112 -21.95 12.20 6.40
CA SER A 112 -22.78 13.26 6.99
C SER A 112 -22.46 14.64 6.43
N ASP A 113 -21.17 14.93 6.20
CA ASP A 113 -20.67 16.19 5.67
C ASP A 113 -19.40 15.95 4.84
N PRO A 114 -19.46 16.15 3.51
CA PRO A 114 -18.28 15.95 2.64
C PRO A 114 -17.09 16.87 2.95
N GLU A 115 -17.34 18.08 3.50
CA GLU A 115 -16.25 18.98 3.89
C GLU A 115 -15.46 18.48 5.11
N PHE A 116 -16.08 17.64 5.94
CA PHE A 116 -15.47 17.03 7.11
C PHE A 116 -15.25 15.52 6.94
N CYS A 117 -15.30 15.04 5.70
CA CYS A 117 -14.97 13.65 5.35
C CYS A 117 -13.68 13.57 4.55
N HIS A 118 -12.95 12.46 4.67
CA HIS A 118 -11.80 12.18 3.81
C HIS A 118 -11.65 10.68 3.59
N LEU A 119 -11.10 10.35 2.42
CA LEU A 119 -10.71 8.99 2.06
C LEU A 119 -9.37 8.66 2.73
N VAL A 120 -9.32 7.53 3.42
CA VAL A 120 -8.10 6.91 3.98
C VAL A 120 -7.79 5.64 3.17
N PRO A 121 -6.95 5.74 2.15
CA PRO A 121 -6.55 4.60 1.35
C PRO A 121 -5.32 3.90 1.95
N TYR A 122 -5.03 2.67 1.51
CA TYR A 122 -3.74 2.04 1.76
C TYR A 122 -2.65 2.57 0.81
N ALA A 123 -2.95 2.60 -0.48
CA ALA A 123 -2.07 3.14 -1.51
C ALA A 123 -2.67 4.41 -2.11
N THR A 124 -1.81 5.33 -2.55
CA THR A 124 -2.23 6.58 -3.19
C THR A 124 -1.90 6.54 -4.67
N THR A 125 -2.70 5.77 -5.43
CA THR A 125 -2.60 5.70 -6.88
C THR A 125 -3.62 6.61 -7.56
N THR A 126 -3.58 6.68 -8.89
CA THR A 126 -4.58 7.40 -9.67
C THR A 126 -5.99 6.85 -9.45
N ARG A 127 -6.13 5.56 -9.14
CA ARG A 127 -7.45 4.94 -8.87
C ARG A 127 -8.06 5.42 -7.56
N GLU A 128 -7.26 5.56 -6.51
CA GLU A 128 -7.71 6.11 -5.22
C GLU A 128 -8.06 7.60 -5.36
N ARG A 129 -7.30 8.36 -6.16
CA ARG A 129 -7.66 9.73 -6.52
C ARG A 129 -9.01 9.77 -7.26
N ASP A 130 -9.22 8.91 -8.25
CA ASP A 130 -10.47 8.87 -9.03
C ASP A 130 -11.65 8.46 -8.13
N LEU A 131 -11.43 7.58 -7.16
CA LEU A 131 -12.43 7.24 -6.13
C LEU A 131 -12.76 8.45 -5.23
N ALA A 132 -11.75 9.18 -4.76
CA ALA A 132 -11.95 10.38 -3.95
C ALA A 132 -12.76 11.44 -4.70
N LEU A 133 -12.44 11.67 -5.98
CA LEU A 133 -13.20 12.54 -6.88
C LEU A 133 -14.64 12.04 -7.08
N ALA A 134 -14.83 10.75 -7.30
CA ALA A 134 -16.15 10.16 -7.44
C ALA A 134 -16.99 10.29 -6.17
N LEU A 135 -16.38 10.26 -4.98
CA LEU A 135 -17.06 10.46 -3.70
C LEU A 135 -17.23 11.95 -3.34
N GLY A 136 -16.52 12.86 -4.01
CA GLY A 136 -16.52 14.28 -3.71
C GLY A 136 -15.83 14.65 -2.40
N ILE A 137 -14.83 13.87 -1.96
CA ILE A 137 -14.11 14.07 -0.69
C ILE A 137 -12.60 14.11 -0.93
N PRO A 138 -11.82 14.83 -0.10
CA PRO A 138 -10.37 14.80 -0.17
C PRO A 138 -9.80 13.43 0.22
N MET A 139 -8.63 13.09 -0.34
CA MET A 139 -7.87 11.89 -0.01
C MET A 139 -6.75 12.23 1.00
N TYR A 140 -6.65 11.45 2.06
CA TYR A 140 -5.52 11.52 2.99
C TYR A 140 -4.34 10.72 2.46
N GLY A 141 -3.41 11.41 1.82
CA GLY A 141 -2.23 10.79 1.23
C GLY A 141 -1.51 11.73 0.27
N ALA A 142 -0.36 11.29 -0.25
CA ALA A 142 0.37 12.05 -1.24
C ALA A 142 -0.38 12.08 -2.59
N ASP A 143 -0.17 13.14 -3.36
CA ASP A 143 -0.66 13.19 -4.74
C ASP A 143 -0.04 12.04 -5.56
N PRO A 144 -0.83 11.26 -6.30
CA PRO A 144 -0.35 10.14 -7.10
C PRO A 144 0.77 10.50 -8.10
N ARG A 145 0.85 11.75 -8.53
CA ARG A 145 1.97 12.23 -9.38
C ARG A 145 3.35 12.03 -8.75
N PHE A 146 3.42 11.98 -7.42
CA PHE A 146 4.67 11.74 -6.68
C PHE A 146 4.96 10.26 -6.43
N PHE A 147 4.09 9.34 -6.89
CA PHE A 147 4.31 7.91 -6.75
C PHE A 147 5.70 7.46 -7.24
N PRO A 148 6.24 7.97 -8.39
CA PRO A 148 7.58 7.59 -8.85
C PRO A 148 8.69 7.86 -7.82
N LEU A 149 8.55 8.90 -6.99
CA LEU A 149 9.55 9.23 -5.95
C LEU A 149 9.58 8.18 -4.83
N GLY A 150 8.47 7.46 -4.61
CA GLY A 150 8.36 6.37 -3.63
C GLY A 150 8.89 5.02 -4.13
N THR A 151 9.21 4.88 -5.41
CA THR A 151 9.83 3.67 -5.96
C THR A 151 11.29 3.54 -5.51
N LYS A 152 11.89 2.34 -5.62
CA LYS A 152 13.29 2.15 -5.23
C LYS A 152 14.24 2.98 -6.08
N THR A 153 14.00 3.05 -7.40
CA THR A 153 14.75 3.91 -8.32
C THR A 153 14.55 5.40 -7.99
N GLY A 154 13.29 5.84 -7.83
CA GLY A 154 12.98 7.24 -7.52
C GLY A 154 13.57 7.70 -6.20
N CYS A 155 13.45 6.89 -5.14
CA CYS A 155 14.07 7.17 -3.85
C CYS A 155 15.59 7.32 -3.94
N ARG A 156 16.27 6.45 -4.70
CA ARG A 156 17.72 6.51 -4.84
C ARG A 156 18.18 7.76 -5.60
N ARG A 157 17.45 8.12 -6.65
CA ARG A 157 17.69 9.38 -7.39
C ARG A 157 17.52 10.60 -6.49
N LEU A 158 16.42 10.63 -5.75
CA LEU A 158 16.18 11.71 -4.79
C LEU A 158 17.29 11.80 -3.73
N PHE A 159 17.77 10.65 -3.20
CA PHE A 159 18.87 10.64 -2.26
C PHE A 159 20.17 11.18 -2.87
N ALA A 160 20.44 10.86 -4.13
CA ALA A 160 21.61 11.40 -4.84
C ALA A 160 21.50 12.91 -5.06
N GLU A 161 20.33 13.40 -5.47
CA GLU A 161 20.05 14.83 -5.70
C GLU A 161 20.18 15.64 -4.40
N GLU A 162 19.67 15.11 -3.29
CA GLU A 162 19.69 15.76 -1.98
C GLU A 162 20.97 15.47 -1.14
N GLY A 163 21.95 14.77 -1.73
CA GLY A 163 23.22 14.43 -1.04
C GLY A 163 23.05 13.48 0.15
N VAL A 164 21.95 12.70 0.20
CA VAL A 164 21.69 11.72 1.26
C VAL A 164 22.53 10.47 1.03
N PRO A 165 23.35 10.02 1.99
CA PRO A 165 24.14 8.81 1.87
C PRO A 165 23.26 7.59 1.63
N HIS A 166 23.58 6.80 0.61
CA HIS A 166 22.88 5.56 0.27
C HIS A 166 23.84 4.53 -0.33
N PRO A 167 23.52 3.23 -0.29
CA PRO A 167 24.40 2.18 -0.81
C PRO A 167 24.66 2.36 -2.32
N LEU A 168 25.87 1.98 -2.76
CA LEU A 168 26.15 1.89 -4.19
C LEU A 168 25.15 0.94 -4.88
N GLY A 169 24.67 1.31 -6.05
CA GLY A 169 23.75 0.49 -6.85
C GLY A 169 23.46 1.14 -8.20
N PHE A 170 22.68 0.43 -9.00
CA PHE A 170 22.33 0.82 -10.36
C PHE A 170 20.83 0.68 -10.54
N GLU A 171 20.22 1.60 -11.23
CA GLU A 171 18.78 1.71 -11.45
C GLU A 171 18.40 1.39 -12.89
N ASP A 172 17.09 1.15 -13.11
CA ASP A 172 16.46 0.98 -14.43
C ASP A 172 16.96 -0.24 -15.21
N LEU A 173 17.46 -1.26 -14.54
CA LEU A 173 17.87 -2.51 -15.18
C LEU A 173 16.63 -3.29 -15.61
N ARG A 174 16.55 -3.67 -16.90
CA ARG A 174 15.37 -4.32 -17.50
C ARG A 174 15.63 -5.71 -18.04
N THR A 175 16.90 -6.06 -18.25
CA THR A 175 17.34 -7.35 -18.80
C THR A 175 18.31 -8.05 -17.85
N VAL A 176 18.45 -9.35 -18.04
CA VAL A 176 19.43 -10.14 -17.27
C VAL A 176 20.86 -9.66 -17.56
N ASP A 177 21.17 -9.33 -18.81
CA ASP A 177 22.49 -8.85 -19.21
C ASP A 177 22.84 -7.52 -18.52
N GLU A 178 21.88 -6.58 -18.44
CA GLU A 178 22.07 -5.33 -17.69
C GLU A 178 22.30 -5.58 -16.20
N ILE A 179 21.65 -6.58 -15.61
CA ILE A 179 21.88 -6.97 -14.21
C ILE A 179 23.29 -7.52 -14.05
N VAL A 180 23.73 -8.40 -14.95
CA VAL A 180 25.09 -8.97 -14.94
C VAL A 180 26.14 -7.88 -15.05
N ASP A 181 25.97 -6.94 -15.97
CA ASP A 181 26.91 -5.82 -16.14
C ASP A 181 26.92 -4.89 -14.91
N ALA A 182 25.76 -4.63 -14.32
CA ALA A 182 25.67 -3.87 -13.09
C ALA A 182 26.41 -4.55 -11.92
N LEU A 183 26.28 -5.88 -11.80
CA LEU A 183 27.02 -6.66 -10.81
C LEU A 183 28.54 -6.64 -11.03
N ARG A 184 29.00 -6.73 -12.30
CA ARG A 184 30.41 -6.58 -12.64
C ARG A 184 30.95 -5.20 -12.24
N ARG A 185 30.22 -4.14 -12.56
CA ARG A 185 30.57 -2.75 -12.19
C ARG A 185 30.59 -2.56 -10.68
N LEU A 186 29.63 -3.16 -9.96
CA LEU A 186 29.58 -3.12 -8.50
C LEU A 186 30.83 -3.76 -7.89
N ARG A 187 31.23 -4.95 -8.37
CA ARG A 187 32.45 -5.62 -7.93
C ARG A 187 33.72 -4.81 -8.22
N GLY A 188 33.81 -4.20 -9.40
CA GLY A 188 34.93 -3.30 -9.75
C GLY A 188 35.04 -2.11 -8.82
N ALA A 189 33.91 -1.48 -8.46
CA ALA A 189 33.85 -0.34 -7.57
C ALA A 189 33.97 -0.69 -6.07
N ARG A 190 33.62 -1.93 -5.71
CA ARG A 190 33.63 -2.47 -4.34
C ARG A 190 34.15 -3.91 -4.33
N PRO A 191 35.46 -4.14 -4.47
CA PRO A 191 36.03 -5.51 -4.54
C PRO A 191 35.75 -6.36 -3.30
N GLY A 192 35.58 -5.74 -2.14
CA GLY A 192 35.22 -6.44 -0.89
C GLY A 192 33.73 -6.76 -0.71
N ALA A 193 32.87 -6.45 -1.68
CA ALA A 193 31.45 -6.79 -1.59
C ALA A 193 31.25 -8.30 -1.73
N LYS A 194 30.66 -8.92 -0.72
CA LYS A 194 30.37 -10.37 -0.69
C LYS A 194 29.02 -10.69 -1.29
N GLN A 195 28.08 -9.77 -1.25
CA GLN A 195 26.70 -9.96 -1.67
C GLN A 195 26.15 -8.69 -2.36
N ALA A 196 25.22 -8.89 -3.26
CA ALA A 196 24.41 -7.84 -3.87
C ALA A 196 22.92 -8.18 -3.76
N LEU A 197 22.09 -7.17 -3.66
CA LEU A 197 20.63 -7.32 -3.58
C LEU A 197 19.98 -6.75 -4.83
N VAL A 198 19.41 -7.60 -5.65
CA VAL A 198 18.57 -7.21 -6.80
C VAL A 198 17.14 -7.05 -6.32
N LYS A 199 16.48 -5.95 -6.67
CA LYS A 199 15.14 -5.61 -6.18
C LYS A 199 14.22 -5.23 -7.34
N LEU A 200 12.97 -5.69 -7.29
CA LEU A 200 11.93 -5.09 -8.13
C LEU A 200 11.69 -3.64 -7.72
N ASN A 201 11.55 -2.75 -8.70
CA ASN A 201 11.38 -1.32 -8.46
C ASN A 201 10.18 -1.01 -7.54
N GLU A 202 9.07 -1.68 -7.75
CA GLU A 202 7.80 -1.47 -7.02
C GLU A 202 7.46 -2.60 -6.04
N GLY A 203 8.39 -3.49 -5.72
CA GLY A 203 8.18 -4.57 -4.76
C GLY A 203 7.97 -4.05 -3.33
N VAL A 204 7.10 -4.70 -2.57
CA VAL A 204 6.77 -4.36 -1.17
C VAL A 204 7.19 -5.47 -0.21
N ALA A 205 7.51 -5.11 1.03
CA ALA A 205 7.79 -6.04 2.13
C ALA A 205 8.83 -7.13 1.82
N GLY A 206 9.81 -6.83 0.97
CA GLY A 206 10.84 -7.79 0.57
C GLY A 206 10.43 -8.72 -0.58
N LEU A 207 9.21 -8.69 -1.04
CA LEU A 207 8.79 -9.42 -2.24
C LEU A 207 9.52 -8.88 -3.46
N GLY A 208 10.02 -9.81 -4.31
CA GLY A 208 10.79 -9.46 -5.50
C GLY A 208 12.23 -9.00 -5.20
N ASN A 209 12.80 -9.40 -4.05
CA ASN A 209 14.21 -9.28 -3.77
C ASN A 209 14.93 -10.60 -4.08
N ALA A 210 16.08 -10.53 -4.74
CA ALA A 210 17.00 -11.65 -4.95
C ALA A 210 18.37 -11.29 -4.39
N LEU A 211 18.89 -12.17 -3.52
CA LEU A 211 20.24 -12.05 -3.00
C LEU A 211 21.21 -12.76 -3.96
N VAL A 212 22.25 -12.08 -4.37
CA VAL A 212 23.29 -12.61 -5.25
C VAL A 212 24.59 -12.71 -4.45
N GLU A 213 25.11 -13.92 -4.32
CA GLU A 213 26.44 -14.16 -3.75
C GLU A 213 27.52 -13.77 -4.78
N LEU A 214 28.45 -12.94 -4.37
CA LEU A 214 29.55 -12.46 -5.19
C LEU A 214 30.88 -13.15 -4.87
N THR A 215 30.94 -13.89 -3.77
CA THR A 215 32.13 -14.67 -3.37
C THR A 215 32.32 -15.88 -4.28
N GLY A 216 33.55 -16.13 -4.70
CA GLY A 216 33.87 -17.28 -5.58
C GLY A 216 33.57 -17.09 -7.06
N LEU A 217 33.00 -15.93 -7.45
CA LEU A 217 32.86 -15.61 -8.88
C LEU A 217 34.22 -15.20 -9.48
N PRO A 218 34.48 -15.52 -10.78
CA PRO A 218 35.68 -15.07 -11.49
C PRO A 218 35.85 -13.55 -11.39
N GLU A 219 37.11 -13.08 -11.42
CA GLU A 219 37.38 -11.63 -11.44
C GLU A 219 36.70 -10.96 -12.65
N PRO A 220 36.20 -9.73 -12.51
CA PRO A 220 35.61 -8.99 -13.63
C PRO A 220 36.63 -8.82 -14.74
N GLY A 221 36.41 -9.43 -15.91
CA GLY A 221 37.33 -9.38 -17.05
C GLY A 221 38.17 -10.64 -17.26
N ALA A 222 38.09 -11.63 -16.38
CA ALA A 222 38.60 -12.99 -16.71
C ALA A 222 37.72 -13.55 -17.82
N SER A 223 38.28 -13.69 -19.03
CA SER A 223 37.66 -14.47 -20.11
C SER A 223 37.54 -15.92 -19.63
N ASP A 224 36.41 -16.57 -19.91
CA ASP A 224 36.30 -18.02 -19.81
C ASP A 224 37.45 -18.60 -20.64
N GLY A 225 38.52 -18.99 -19.96
CA GLY A 225 39.63 -19.68 -20.59
C GLY A 225 39.12 -21.01 -21.12
N ASP A 226 39.36 -21.23 -22.40
CA ASP A 226 39.09 -22.47 -23.13
C ASP A 226 39.27 -23.68 -22.25
N GLY A 227 38.20 -24.47 -22.08
CA GLY A 227 38.17 -25.77 -21.48
C GLY A 227 37.13 -26.63 -22.18
#